data_7ae6652e8aa94e4cf0ed07035350c905
#
_entry.id   7ae6652e8aa94e4cf0ed07035350c905
#
_cell.length_a   1.000
_cell.length_b   1.000
_cell.length_c   1.000
_cell.angle_alpha   90.00
_cell.angle_beta   90.00
_cell.angle_gamma   90.00
#
_symmetry.space_group_name_H-M   'P 1'
#
loop_
_entity.id
_entity.type
_entity.pdbx_description
1 polymer ?
#
loop_
_entity_poly.entity_id
_entity_poly.type
_entity_poly.pdbx_seq_one_letter_code
_entity_poly.pdbx_strand_id
1 'polypeptide(L)'
;NGGPENLDPGDVILYNDPFGIGSHQQDASVVMPIFKDDEIIGYATAKAHLPDVGGKEPYCTDTVDVFQEGTIYPAVKIYRKGKLNEELHRLFLANSRFPRYTAGDLEALVVCVRAGAKALVKLIDRFGQENFDLCTERMFDHGETVVRKYLEKIPDGRYVGKGMIDNNGID
;
A
#
# COMPACT_ATOMS: atom_id res chain seq x y z
N ASN A 1 6.52 7.18 11.48
CA ASN A 1 6.59 8.58 11.01
C ASN A 1 5.81 9.57 11.88
N GLY A 2 5.22 9.18 12.98
CA GLY A 2 4.28 9.99 13.72
C GLY A 2 2.92 10.06 13.02
N GLY A 3 2.12 11.07 13.28
CA GLY A 3 0.81 11.26 12.66
C GLY A 3 0.84 12.06 11.35
N PRO A 4 -0.34 12.43 10.83
CA PRO A 4 -0.49 13.23 9.62
C PRO A 4 0.25 14.58 9.67
N GLU A 5 0.46 15.12 10.87
CA GLU A 5 1.18 16.36 11.12
C GLU A 5 2.67 16.34 10.71
N ASN A 6 3.21 15.16 10.49
CA ASN A 6 4.60 14.97 10.03
C ASN A 6 4.71 14.75 8.51
N LEU A 7 3.60 14.92 7.79
CA LEU A 7 3.55 14.78 6.35
C LEU A 7 3.56 16.14 5.67
N ASP A 8 4.32 16.24 4.60
CA ASP A 8 4.42 17.43 3.76
C ASP A 8 3.93 17.14 2.33
N PRO A 9 3.49 18.18 1.58
CA PRO A 9 3.21 18.05 0.17
C PRO A 9 4.39 17.46 -0.61
N GLY A 10 4.14 16.42 -1.40
CA GLY A 10 5.15 15.73 -2.19
C GLY A 10 5.93 14.64 -1.46
N ASP A 11 5.62 14.36 -0.20
CA ASP A 11 6.13 13.17 0.48
C ASP A 11 5.59 11.91 -0.17
N VAL A 12 6.45 10.90 -0.29
CA VAL A 12 6.04 9.54 -0.65
C VAL A 12 6.67 8.58 0.35
N ILE A 13 5.85 7.75 0.96
CA ILE A 13 6.24 6.81 2.00
C ILE A 13 6.32 5.42 1.38
N LEU A 14 7.45 4.75 1.55
CA LEU A 14 7.65 3.34 1.21
C LEU A 14 7.45 2.50 2.46
N TYR A 15 6.67 1.42 2.36
CA TYR A 15 6.56 0.43 3.42
C TYR A 15 6.25 -0.97 2.89
N ASN A 16 6.67 -1.98 3.63
CA ASN A 16 6.39 -3.38 3.38
C ASN A 16 6.39 -4.20 4.69
N ASP A 17 6.23 -3.53 5.83
CA ASP A 17 6.31 -4.16 7.14
C ASP A 17 5.15 -5.14 7.37
N PRO A 18 5.42 -6.46 7.48
CA PRO A 18 4.38 -7.48 7.68
C PRO A 18 3.76 -7.46 9.08
N PHE A 19 4.44 -6.86 10.06
CA PHE A 19 3.93 -6.72 11.43
C PHE A 19 2.93 -5.56 11.58
N GLY A 20 2.85 -4.68 10.57
CA GLY A 20 1.89 -3.58 10.50
C GLY A 20 0.67 -3.95 9.66
N ILE A 21 0.57 -3.34 8.50
CA ILE A 21 -0.53 -3.52 7.54
C ILE A 21 -0.08 -4.21 6.24
N GLY A 22 1.16 -4.65 6.19
CA GLY A 22 1.72 -5.44 5.09
C GLY A 22 1.31 -6.92 5.17
N SER A 23 1.48 -7.66 4.08
CA SER A 23 1.31 -9.12 4.05
C SER A 23 2.65 -9.84 4.16
N HIS A 24 3.61 -9.46 3.33
CA HIS A 24 5.00 -9.93 3.35
C HIS A 24 5.91 -8.89 2.67
N GLN A 25 7.23 -9.04 2.79
CA GLN A 25 8.17 -7.98 2.40
C GLN A 25 8.18 -7.67 0.91
N GLN A 26 7.91 -8.66 0.05
CA GLN A 26 7.83 -8.45 -1.40
C GLN A 26 6.68 -7.52 -1.80
N ASP A 27 5.63 -7.46 -0.99
CA ASP A 27 4.48 -6.59 -1.21
C ASP A 27 4.78 -5.14 -0.83
N ALA A 28 5.69 -4.52 -1.57
CA ALA A 28 6.05 -3.13 -1.34
C ALA A 28 4.91 -2.18 -1.72
N SER A 29 4.64 -1.26 -0.84
CA SER A 29 3.60 -0.24 -1.01
C SER A 29 4.21 1.14 -0.92
N VAL A 30 3.69 2.06 -1.73
CA VAL A 30 3.94 3.49 -1.58
C VAL A 30 2.66 4.22 -1.25
N VAL A 31 2.76 5.20 -0.35
CA VAL A 31 1.65 6.06 0.06
C VAL A 31 2.05 7.51 -0.11
N MET A 32 1.19 8.29 -0.74
CA MET A 32 1.36 9.71 -0.94
C MET A 32 0.17 10.45 -0.33
N PRO A 33 0.37 11.39 0.62
CA PRO A 33 -0.70 12.27 1.09
C PRO A 33 -1.12 13.22 -0.04
N ILE A 34 -2.40 13.42 -0.18
CA ILE A 34 -2.98 14.32 -1.17
C ILE A 34 -3.37 15.60 -0.46
N PHE A 35 -2.69 16.68 -0.79
CA PHE A 35 -2.94 18.00 -0.23
C PHE A 35 -3.80 18.86 -1.16
N LYS A 36 -4.72 19.61 -0.57
CA LYS A 36 -5.46 20.72 -1.18
C LYS A 36 -5.61 21.82 -0.15
N ASP A 37 -5.23 23.04 -0.50
CA ASP A 37 -5.30 24.22 0.37
C ASP A 37 -4.65 23.98 1.76
N ASP A 38 -3.45 23.36 1.74
CA ASP A 38 -2.65 22.93 2.92
C ASP A 38 -3.30 21.86 3.82
N GLU A 39 -4.44 21.33 3.45
CA GLU A 39 -5.09 20.22 4.16
C GLU A 39 -4.92 18.88 3.44
N ILE A 40 -4.80 17.79 4.22
CA ILE A 40 -4.80 16.43 3.65
C ILE A 40 -6.23 16.01 3.39
N ILE A 41 -6.57 15.87 2.09
CA ILE A 41 -7.90 15.45 1.63
C ILE A 41 -7.99 13.94 1.35
N GLY A 42 -6.89 13.22 1.44
CA GLY A 42 -6.85 11.79 1.20
C GLY A 42 -5.43 11.26 0.99
N TYR A 43 -5.33 10.00 0.62
CA TYR A 43 -4.07 9.32 0.37
C TYR A 43 -4.16 8.53 -0.94
N ALA A 44 -3.16 8.68 -1.81
CA ALA A 44 -2.96 7.78 -2.93
C ALA A 44 -2.03 6.65 -2.52
N THR A 45 -2.43 5.42 -2.79
CA THR A 45 -1.61 4.25 -2.50
C THR A 45 -1.47 3.38 -3.74
N ALA A 46 -0.29 2.80 -3.91
CA ALA A 46 -0.02 1.78 -4.90
C ALA A 46 0.83 0.68 -4.26
N LYS A 47 0.56 -0.56 -4.63
CA LYS A 47 1.23 -1.75 -4.12
C LYS A 47 1.65 -2.64 -5.28
N ALA A 48 2.84 -3.20 -5.20
CA ALA A 48 3.33 -4.19 -6.13
C ALA A 48 4.13 -5.27 -5.41
N HIS A 49 4.05 -6.47 -5.95
CA HIS A 49 4.90 -7.57 -5.53
C HIS A 49 6.25 -7.45 -6.23
N LEU A 50 7.27 -7.05 -5.49
CA LEU A 50 8.62 -6.92 -6.00
C LEU A 50 9.30 -8.29 -6.10
N PRO A 51 10.04 -8.56 -7.18
CA PRO A 51 10.67 -9.86 -7.37
C PRO A 51 11.79 -10.17 -6.38
N ASP A 52 12.41 -9.13 -5.80
CA ASP A 52 13.51 -9.30 -4.84
C ASP A 52 13.70 -8.05 -3.97
N VAL A 53 13.63 -8.24 -2.69
CA VAL A 53 13.86 -7.23 -1.65
C VAL A 53 14.96 -7.65 -0.66
N GLY A 54 15.87 -8.52 -1.08
CA GLY A 54 17.01 -8.98 -0.29
C GLY A 54 16.73 -10.15 0.63
N GLY A 55 15.74 -10.97 0.29
CA GLY A 55 15.46 -12.20 1.00
C GLY A 55 16.48 -13.33 0.72
N LYS A 56 16.22 -14.51 1.26
CA LYS A 56 17.01 -15.73 1.06
C LYS A 56 17.25 -15.99 -0.43
N GLU A 57 16.21 -15.83 -1.23
CA GLU A 57 16.24 -15.92 -2.69
C GLU A 57 15.12 -15.04 -3.29
N PRO A 58 15.17 -14.72 -4.59
CA PRO A 58 14.03 -14.07 -5.26
C PRO A 58 12.79 -14.97 -5.19
N TYR A 59 11.62 -14.39 -4.91
CA TYR A 59 10.35 -15.13 -4.78
C TYR A 59 10.42 -16.26 -3.73
N CYS A 60 11.01 -15.99 -2.58
CA CYS A 60 11.14 -16.96 -1.50
C CYS A 60 9.81 -17.69 -1.21
N THR A 61 9.83 -19.02 -1.32
CA THR A 61 8.65 -19.87 -1.10
C THR A 61 8.82 -20.87 0.05
N ASP A 62 10.05 -21.01 0.58
CA ASP A 62 10.42 -22.00 1.60
C ASP A 62 11.03 -21.34 2.85
N THR A 63 10.63 -20.11 3.14
CA THR A 63 11.06 -19.37 4.32
C THR A 63 10.43 -19.94 5.58
N VAL A 64 11.20 -20.01 6.65
CA VAL A 64 10.76 -20.45 7.98
C VAL A 64 10.72 -19.30 8.99
N ASP A 65 11.19 -18.14 8.57
CA ASP A 65 11.24 -16.93 9.39
C ASP A 65 11.03 -15.69 8.50
N VAL A 66 10.30 -14.73 9.00
CA VAL A 66 9.94 -13.50 8.28
C VAL A 66 11.17 -12.71 7.81
N PHE A 67 12.27 -12.73 8.56
CA PHE A 67 13.50 -12.04 8.17
C PHE A 67 14.23 -12.68 6.98
N GLN A 68 13.88 -13.91 6.63
CA GLN A 68 14.40 -14.56 5.42
C GLN A 68 13.70 -14.05 4.14
N GLU A 69 12.55 -13.41 4.28
CA GLU A 69 11.77 -12.89 3.13
C GLU A 69 12.33 -11.58 2.58
N GLY A 70 13.13 -10.86 3.35
CA GLY A 70 13.82 -9.67 2.84
C GLY A 70 13.85 -8.50 3.80
N THR A 71 14.27 -7.37 3.25
CA THR A 71 14.41 -6.12 3.99
C THR A 71 13.05 -5.52 4.34
N ILE A 72 12.87 -5.15 5.61
CA ILE A 72 11.69 -4.48 6.10
C ILE A 72 11.88 -2.96 6.03
N TYR A 73 10.97 -2.27 5.37
CA TYR A 73 10.88 -0.82 5.31
C TYR A 73 9.69 -0.36 6.16
N PRO A 74 9.91 0.13 7.39
CA PRO A 74 8.86 0.46 8.34
C PRO A 74 8.31 1.88 8.10
N ALA A 75 7.64 2.09 6.98
CA ALA A 75 7.05 3.38 6.58
C ALA A 75 8.07 4.53 6.53
N VAL A 76 9.01 4.48 5.60
CA VAL A 76 10.08 5.46 5.42
C VAL A 76 9.79 6.41 4.25
N LYS A 77 10.14 7.71 4.37
CA LYS A 77 9.95 8.69 3.29
C LYS A 77 10.99 8.49 2.19
N ILE A 78 10.60 7.80 1.10
CA ILE A 78 11.44 7.65 -0.10
C ILE A 78 11.50 8.95 -0.91
N TYR A 79 10.47 9.79 -0.84
CA TYR A 79 10.52 11.19 -1.26
C TYR A 79 10.15 12.08 -0.08
N ARG A 80 10.88 13.17 0.07
CA ARG A 80 10.63 14.24 1.05
C ARG A 80 10.37 15.53 0.30
N LYS A 81 9.18 16.12 0.46
CA LYS A 81 8.80 17.39 -0.22
C LYS A 81 9.10 17.34 -1.72
N GLY A 82 8.76 16.24 -2.36
CA GLY A 82 8.97 16.03 -3.80
C GLY A 82 10.38 15.63 -4.21
N LYS A 83 11.37 15.63 -3.31
CA LYS A 83 12.76 15.28 -3.59
C LYS A 83 13.06 13.85 -3.18
N LEU A 84 13.73 13.09 -4.06
CA LEU A 84 14.18 11.74 -3.78
C LEU A 84 15.15 11.73 -2.58
N ASN A 85 14.93 10.79 -1.66
CA ASN A 85 15.91 10.47 -0.63
C ASN A 85 16.95 9.50 -1.23
N GLU A 86 18.03 10.07 -1.74
CA GLU A 86 19.09 9.37 -2.45
C GLU A 86 19.73 8.25 -1.62
N GLU A 87 19.87 8.44 -0.32
CA GLU A 87 20.48 7.45 0.56
C GLU A 87 19.58 6.24 0.72
N LEU A 88 18.29 6.48 0.99
CA LEU A 88 17.31 5.40 1.11
C LEU A 88 17.09 4.68 -0.23
N HIS A 89 17.08 5.43 -1.33
CA HIS A 89 16.97 4.85 -2.66
C HIS A 89 18.15 3.93 -2.98
N ARG A 90 19.38 4.35 -2.69
CA ARG A 90 20.56 3.49 -2.83
C ARG A 90 20.50 2.26 -1.94
N LEU A 91 20.05 2.42 -0.69
CA LEU A 91 19.86 1.29 0.23
C LEU A 91 18.82 0.30 -0.32
N PHE A 92 17.69 0.81 -0.81
CA PHE A 92 16.63 -0.01 -1.40
C PHE A 92 17.15 -0.84 -2.59
N LEU A 93 17.88 -0.22 -3.52
CA LEU A 93 18.44 -0.90 -4.67
C LEU A 93 19.56 -1.88 -4.33
N ALA A 94 20.37 -1.58 -3.29
CA ALA A 94 21.46 -2.44 -2.85
C ALA A 94 20.96 -3.76 -2.24
N ASN A 95 19.72 -3.82 -1.80
CA ASN A 95 19.08 -5.02 -1.26
C ASN A 95 18.35 -5.85 -2.34
N SER A 96 18.54 -5.55 -3.61
CA SER A 96 17.97 -6.35 -4.71
C SER A 96 19.07 -6.90 -5.61
N ARG A 97 18.92 -8.16 -6.02
CA ARG A 97 19.77 -8.79 -7.06
C ARG A 97 19.44 -8.26 -8.45
N PHE A 98 18.28 -7.58 -8.59
CA PHE A 98 17.79 -7.01 -9.85
C PHE A 98 17.57 -5.48 -9.74
N PRO A 99 18.60 -4.68 -9.35
CA PRO A 99 18.42 -3.27 -8.97
C PRO A 99 17.79 -2.41 -10.09
N ARG A 100 18.02 -2.75 -11.36
CA ARG A 100 17.43 -2.01 -12.49
C ARG A 100 15.92 -2.22 -12.60
N TYR A 101 15.45 -3.46 -12.39
CA TYR A 101 14.02 -3.77 -12.39
C TYR A 101 13.34 -3.17 -11.17
N THR A 102 13.93 -3.37 -9.99
CA THR A 102 13.42 -2.82 -8.72
C THR A 102 13.34 -1.28 -8.75
N ALA A 103 14.29 -0.60 -9.39
CA ALA A 103 14.22 0.84 -9.61
C ALA A 103 13.04 1.24 -10.49
N GLY A 104 12.82 0.51 -11.60
CA GLY A 104 11.69 0.74 -12.50
C GLY A 104 10.33 0.50 -11.81
N ASP A 105 10.22 -0.56 -11.03
CA ASP A 105 9.00 -0.87 -10.27
C ASP A 105 8.70 0.21 -9.23
N LEU A 106 9.70 0.65 -8.47
CA LEU A 106 9.53 1.74 -7.52
C LEU A 106 9.12 3.05 -8.21
N GLU A 107 9.74 3.39 -9.33
CA GLU A 107 9.38 4.58 -10.11
C GLU A 107 7.94 4.49 -10.62
N ALA A 108 7.53 3.33 -11.14
CA ALA A 108 6.16 3.09 -11.60
C ALA A 108 5.15 3.29 -10.47
N LEU A 109 5.42 2.75 -9.26
CA LEU A 109 4.57 2.96 -8.08
C LEU A 109 4.46 4.44 -7.72
N VAL A 110 5.58 5.18 -7.72
CA VAL A 110 5.61 6.61 -7.40
C VAL A 110 4.84 7.43 -8.45
N VAL A 111 5.02 7.13 -9.73
CA VAL A 111 4.27 7.76 -10.83
C VAL A 111 2.77 7.50 -10.70
N CYS A 112 2.39 6.27 -10.34
CA CYS A 112 1.00 5.87 -10.14
C CYS A 112 0.33 6.71 -9.03
N VAL A 113 0.93 6.82 -7.84
CA VAL A 113 0.35 7.60 -6.74
C VAL A 113 0.31 9.10 -7.06
N ARG A 114 1.30 9.64 -7.75
CA ARG A 114 1.30 11.05 -8.21
C ARG A 114 0.18 11.31 -9.22
N ALA A 115 -0.05 10.39 -10.15
CA ALA A 115 -1.13 10.50 -11.12
C ALA A 115 -2.50 10.42 -10.44
N GLY A 116 -2.68 9.48 -9.50
CA GLY A 116 -3.89 9.33 -8.70
C GLY A 116 -4.19 10.57 -7.86
N ALA A 117 -3.19 11.09 -7.15
CA ALA A 117 -3.32 12.32 -6.37
C ALA A 117 -3.78 13.51 -7.22
N LYS A 118 -3.12 13.71 -8.37
CA LYS A 118 -3.50 14.77 -9.32
C LYS A 118 -4.91 14.59 -9.89
N ALA A 119 -5.31 13.34 -10.15
CA ALA A 119 -6.64 13.04 -10.66
C ALA A 119 -7.73 13.35 -9.63
N LEU A 120 -7.48 13.00 -8.33
CA LEU A 120 -8.43 13.30 -7.25
C LEU A 120 -8.63 14.82 -7.08
N VAL A 121 -7.54 15.60 -7.02
CA VAL A 121 -7.63 17.07 -6.92
C VAL A 121 -8.44 17.64 -8.08
N LYS A 122 -8.16 17.20 -9.33
CA LYS A 122 -8.93 17.65 -10.50
C LYS A 122 -10.42 17.28 -10.44
N LEU A 123 -10.75 16.13 -9.86
CA LEU A 123 -12.12 15.69 -9.68
C LEU A 123 -12.85 16.63 -8.71
N ILE A 124 -12.23 16.94 -7.58
CA ILE A 124 -12.77 17.86 -6.58
C ILE A 124 -12.90 19.28 -7.16
N ASP A 125 -11.89 19.75 -7.89
CA ASP A 125 -11.94 21.08 -8.55
C ASP A 125 -13.08 21.18 -9.57
N ARG A 126 -13.38 20.06 -10.25
CA ARG A 126 -14.45 20.02 -11.26
C ARG A 126 -15.85 19.97 -10.67
N PHE A 127 -16.03 19.20 -9.61
CA PHE A 127 -17.36 18.87 -9.08
C PHE A 127 -17.68 19.55 -7.74
N GLY A 128 -16.68 20.12 -7.07
CA GLY A 128 -16.77 20.69 -5.74
C GLY A 128 -16.61 19.63 -4.64
N GLN A 129 -16.10 20.07 -3.48
CA GLN A 129 -15.85 19.22 -2.31
C GLN A 129 -17.16 18.57 -1.81
N GLU A 130 -18.22 19.34 -1.66
CA GLU A 130 -19.53 18.86 -1.16
C GLU A 130 -20.08 17.70 -2.00
N ASN A 131 -20.00 17.80 -3.34
CA ASN A 131 -20.44 16.73 -4.22
C ASN A 131 -19.54 15.50 -4.14
N PHE A 132 -18.24 15.71 -3.96
CA PHE A 132 -17.28 14.60 -3.77
C PHE A 132 -17.60 13.84 -2.48
N ASP A 133 -17.81 14.53 -1.37
CA ASP A 133 -18.13 13.94 -0.07
C ASP A 133 -19.45 13.17 -0.14
N LEU A 134 -20.49 13.78 -0.69
CA LEU A 134 -21.80 13.13 -0.89
C LEU A 134 -21.69 11.86 -1.77
N CYS A 135 -20.92 11.91 -2.85
CA CYS A 135 -20.71 10.73 -3.69
C CYS A 135 -19.97 9.62 -2.94
N THR A 136 -18.98 9.98 -2.12
CA THR A 136 -18.23 9.03 -1.29
C THR A 136 -19.15 8.34 -0.29
N GLU A 137 -19.97 9.08 0.44
CA GLU A 137 -20.97 8.51 1.36
C GLU A 137 -21.92 7.55 0.64
N ARG A 138 -22.46 7.98 -0.49
CA ARG A 138 -23.37 7.13 -1.29
C ARG A 138 -22.73 5.87 -1.84
N MET A 139 -21.42 5.90 -2.13
CA MET A 139 -20.68 4.70 -2.53
C MET A 139 -20.61 3.69 -1.39
N PHE A 140 -20.36 4.13 -0.16
CA PHE A 140 -20.37 3.26 1.02
C PHE A 140 -21.77 2.68 1.30
N ASP A 141 -22.82 3.52 1.28
CA ASP A 141 -24.21 3.09 1.47
C ASP A 141 -24.63 2.06 0.39
N HIS A 142 -24.24 2.32 -0.85
CA HIS A 142 -24.49 1.38 -1.95
C HIS A 142 -23.78 0.04 -1.72
N GLY A 143 -22.50 0.08 -1.34
CA GLY A 143 -21.74 -1.12 -1.03
C GLY A 143 -22.37 -1.95 0.10
N GLU A 144 -22.76 -1.29 1.19
CA GLU A 144 -23.48 -1.94 2.29
C GLU A 144 -24.81 -2.57 1.79
N THR A 145 -25.59 -1.82 1.04
CA THR A 145 -26.88 -2.29 0.50
C THR A 145 -26.69 -3.54 -0.37
N VAL A 146 -25.68 -3.53 -1.24
CA VAL A 146 -25.39 -4.68 -2.11
C VAL A 146 -24.99 -5.90 -1.30
N VAL A 147 -24.08 -5.74 -0.34
CA VAL A 147 -23.62 -6.84 0.52
C VAL A 147 -24.79 -7.41 1.32
N ARG A 148 -25.63 -6.58 1.96
CA ARG A 148 -26.81 -7.04 2.69
C ARG A 148 -27.75 -7.86 1.82
N LYS A 149 -28.06 -7.41 0.60
CA LYS A 149 -28.90 -8.16 -0.35
C LYS A 149 -28.30 -9.52 -0.73
N TYR A 150 -26.97 -9.65 -0.76
CA TYR A 150 -26.35 -10.94 -1.01
C TYR A 150 -26.41 -11.84 0.22
N LEU A 151 -26.21 -11.29 1.43
CA LEU A 151 -26.30 -12.04 2.67
C LEU A 151 -27.71 -12.57 2.91
N GLU A 152 -28.77 -11.84 2.54
CA GLU A 152 -30.16 -12.32 2.62
C GLU A 152 -30.45 -13.60 1.84
N LYS A 153 -29.60 -13.94 0.85
CA LYS A 153 -29.72 -15.18 0.07
C LYS A 153 -29.10 -16.39 0.78
N ILE A 154 -28.35 -16.15 1.85
CA ILE A 154 -27.70 -17.21 2.63
C ILE A 154 -28.69 -17.55 3.75
N PRO A 155 -29.21 -18.79 3.82
CA PRO A 155 -30.12 -19.18 4.88
C PRO A 155 -29.49 -19.03 6.26
N ASP A 156 -30.27 -18.62 7.24
CA ASP A 156 -29.79 -18.59 8.62
C ASP A 156 -29.39 -19.99 9.07
N GLY A 157 -28.22 -20.09 9.70
CA GLY A 157 -27.69 -21.37 10.12
C GLY A 157 -26.28 -21.32 10.67
N ARG A 158 -25.83 -22.45 11.16
CA ARG A 158 -24.45 -22.63 11.59
C ARG A 158 -23.64 -23.25 10.45
N TYR A 159 -22.70 -22.48 9.92
CA TYR A 159 -21.77 -22.91 8.89
C TYR A 159 -20.44 -23.28 9.54
N VAL A 160 -19.94 -24.48 9.29
CA VAL A 160 -18.67 -24.97 9.83
C VAL A 160 -17.71 -25.22 8.69
N GLY A 161 -16.63 -24.46 8.65
CA GLY A 161 -15.48 -24.69 7.79
C GLY A 161 -14.32 -25.29 8.59
N LYS A 162 -13.58 -26.21 7.99
CA LYS A 162 -12.30 -26.68 8.52
C LYS A 162 -11.22 -26.30 7.51
N GLY A 163 -10.15 -25.70 7.98
CA GLY A 163 -8.96 -25.42 7.21
C GLY A 163 -7.73 -25.77 8.03
N MET A 164 -6.68 -26.23 7.38
CA MET A 164 -5.36 -26.35 7.98
C MET A 164 -4.55 -25.17 7.50
N ILE A 165 -3.97 -24.43 8.45
CA ILE A 165 -2.88 -23.51 8.15
C ILE A 165 -1.66 -24.37 7.91
N ASP A 166 -0.92 -24.04 6.87
CA ASP A 166 0.25 -24.80 6.44
C ASP A 166 1.17 -25.09 7.62
N ASN A 167 1.78 -26.22 7.52
CA ASN A 167 2.48 -26.82 8.62
C ASN A 167 3.66 -25.93 9.06
N ASN A 168 3.81 -25.80 10.34
CA ASN A 168 4.92 -25.09 10.97
C ASN A 168 6.16 -25.98 11.19
N GLY A 169 6.27 -27.11 10.47
CA GLY A 169 7.35 -28.09 10.62
C GLY A 169 7.19 -29.03 11.82
N ILE A 170 6.02 -29.06 12.43
CA ILE A 170 5.66 -30.01 13.49
C ILE A 170 4.57 -30.91 12.92
N ASP A 171 4.93 -32.15 12.61
CA ASP A 171 4.00 -33.24 12.28
C ASP A 171 3.27 -33.77 13.51
#